data_232ccd35e01caf98e0546141c28bf7ae
#
_entry.id   232ccd35e01caf98e0546141c28bf7ae
#
_cell.length_a   1.000
_cell.length_b   1.000
_cell.length_c   1.000
_cell.angle_alpha   90.00
_cell.angle_beta   90.00
_cell.angle_gamma   90.00
#
_symmetry.space_group_name_H-M   'P 1'
#
loop_
_entity.id
_entity.type
_entity.pdbx_description
1 polymer ?
#
loop_
_entity_poly.entity_id
_entity_poly.type
_entity_poly.pdbx_seq_one_letter_code
_entity_poly.pdbx_strand_id
1 'polypeptide(L)'
;MTIDPRQRARGAGSGAEATMVDRGEEAAGSDSAQADKRYYRIGEVSRIAGVKPYVLRYWESEFRWMAPQKSRSKQRLYRRRDIDIILLIKKLLYEQRFTIAGARRKLRELGVGRALEEGTLLVETNHRDRFRKLRHELQAIRGML
;
A
#
# COMPACT_ATOMS: atom_id res chain seq x y z
N MET A 1 -64.02 -25.33 28.95
CA MET A 1 -62.96 -25.98 28.14
C MET A 1 -61.71 -25.16 28.23
N THR A 2 -60.83 -25.60 29.07
CA THR A 2 -59.56 -24.89 29.32
C THR A 2 -58.49 -25.56 28.47
N ILE A 3 -57.96 -24.88 27.51
CA ILE A 3 -56.86 -25.38 26.71
C ILE A 3 -55.57 -25.11 27.49
N ASP A 4 -54.92 -26.21 27.87
CA ASP A 4 -53.65 -26.18 28.56
C ASP A 4 -52.54 -25.60 27.66
N PRO A 5 -51.87 -24.54 28.03
CA PRO A 5 -50.80 -23.92 27.23
C PRO A 5 -49.47 -24.69 27.31
N ARG A 6 -49.41 -25.83 27.94
CA ARG A 6 -48.15 -26.54 28.20
C ARG A 6 -47.71 -27.54 27.12
N GLN A 7 -48.45 -27.65 26.02
CA GLN A 7 -48.12 -28.60 24.96
C GLN A 7 -47.41 -28.03 23.75
N ARG A 8 -46.96 -26.80 23.81
CA ARG A 8 -46.24 -26.18 22.67
C ARG A 8 -44.72 -25.96 22.86
N ALA A 9 -44.12 -26.70 23.75
CA ALA A 9 -42.68 -26.59 23.97
C ALA A 9 -41.92 -27.90 23.76
N ARG A 10 -42.21 -28.60 22.69
CA ARG A 10 -41.35 -29.74 22.29
C ARG A 10 -41.15 -29.71 20.78
N GLY A 11 -40.27 -28.84 20.36
CA GLY A 11 -39.83 -28.73 19.01
C GLY A 11 -38.58 -27.86 19.00
N ALA A 12 -37.69 -28.12 19.94
CA ALA A 12 -36.36 -27.52 19.86
C ALA A 12 -35.57 -28.34 18.88
N GLY A 13 -35.50 -27.80 17.68
CA GLY A 13 -34.59 -28.28 16.70
C GLY A 13 -33.17 -28.24 17.23
N SER A 14 -32.51 -29.32 17.06
CA SER A 14 -31.11 -29.56 17.10
C SER A 14 -30.32 -28.31 16.65
N GLY A 15 -29.51 -27.82 17.55
CA GLY A 15 -28.53 -26.80 17.24
C GLY A 15 -27.58 -27.27 16.16
N ALA A 16 -27.63 -26.63 15.05
CA ALA A 16 -26.53 -26.67 14.13
C ALA A 16 -25.41 -25.84 14.75
N GLU A 17 -24.50 -26.45 15.41
CA GLU A 17 -23.19 -25.90 15.67
C GLU A 17 -22.53 -25.61 14.32
N ALA A 18 -22.67 -24.39 13.85
CA ALA A 18 -21.80 -23.89 12.86
C ALA A 18 -20.42 -23.68 13.50
N THR A 19 -19.62 -24.71 13.46
CA THR A 19 -18.20 -24.59 13.67
C THR A 19 -17.68 -23.69 12.56
N MET A 20 -17.55 -22.43 12.85
CA MET A 20 -16.78 -21.51 12.06
C MET A 20 -15.33 -21.96 12.18
N VAL A 21 -14.93 -22.83 11.27
CA VAL A 21 -13.52 -23.06 11.02
C VAL A 21 -13.05 -21.81 10.32
N ASP A 22 -12.46 -20.93 11.08
CA ASP A 22 -11.60 -19.88 10.58
C ASP A 22 -10.45 -20.56 9.84
N ARG A 23 -10.65 -20.79 8.58
CA ARG A 23 -9.57 -21.07 7.67
C ARG A 23 -9.01 -19.72 7.30
N GLY A 24 -7.96 -19.33 8.00
CA GLY A 24 -7.03 -18.35 7.49
C GLY A 24 -6.59 -18.81 6.11
N GLU A 25 -7.30 -18.37 5.10
CA GLU A 25 -6.79 -18.43 3.74
C GLU A 25 -5.67 -17.42 3.66
N GLU A 26 -4.48 -17.95 3.83
CA GLU A 26 -3.28 -17.29 3.44
C GLU A 26 -3.41 -16.91 1.97
N ALA A 27 -3.54 -15.63 1.73
CA ALA A 27 -3.52 -15.06 0.40
C ALA A 27 -2.12 -15.15 -0.19
N ALA A 28 -1.74 -16.34 -0.57
CA ALA A 28 -0.66 -16.55 -1.51
C ALA A 28 -1.27 -16.49 -2.92
N GLY A 29 -1.22 -15.32 -3.54
CA GLY A 29 -1.68 -15.18 -4.91
C GLY A 29 -2.22 -13.82 -5.30
N SER A 30 -1.75 -12.74 -4.67
CA SER A 30 -2.32 -11.40 -4.93
C SER A 30 -1.55 -10.55 -5.94
N ASP A 31 -0.48 -11.06 -6.52
CA ASP A 31 0.35 -10.21 -7.39
C ASP A 31 -0.23 -10.02 -8.80
N SER A 32 -0.97 -10.98 -9.31
CA SER A 32 -1.63 -10.86 -10.62
C SER A 32 -2.98 -10.14 -10.58
N ALA A 33 -3.67 -10.16 -9.44
CA ALA A 33 -4.96 -9.48 -9.27
C ALA A 33 -4.82 -7.96 -9.05
N GLN A 34 -3.63 -7.49 -8.72
CA GLN A 34 -3.36 -6.07 -8.47
C GLN A 34 -3.15 -5.26 -9.76
N ALA A 35 -2.78 -5.90 -10.86
CA ALA A 35 -2.55 -5.23 -12.14
C ALA A 35 -3.82 -4.63 -12.75
N ASP A 36 -4.99 -5.19 -12.44
CA ASP A 36 -6.29 -4.77 -13.00
C ASP A 36 -7.11 -3.90 -12.06
N LYS A 37 -6.63 -3.67 -10.84
CA LYS A 37 -7.35 -2.90 -9.83
C LYS A 37 -7.25 -1.40 -10.11
N ARG A 38 -8.39 -0.76 -10.36
CA ARG A 38 -8.44 0.68 -10.66
C ARG A 38 -8.28 1.57 -9.44
N TYR A 39 -8.73 1.12 -8.28
CA TYR A 39 -8.75 1.92 -7.06
C TYR A 39 -8.26 1.14 -5.85
N TYR A 40 -7.54 1.83 -4.99
CA TYR A 40 -6.97 1.30 -3.76
C TYR A 40 -7.46 2.12 -2.57
N ARG A 41 -7.79 1.45 -1.48
CA ARG A 41 -8.12 2.11 -0.22
C ARG A 41 -6.85 2.54 0.51
N ILE A 42 -6.98 3.51 1.42
CA ILE A 42 -5.83 4.04 2.18
C ILE A 42 -5.05 2.94 2.92
N GLY A 43 -5.72 1.93 3.47
CA GLY A 43 -5.07 0.80 4.13
C GLY A 43 -4.21 -0.05 3.19
N GLU A 44 -4.67 -0.25 1.96
CA GLU A 44 -3.92 -0.97 0.93
C GLU A 44 -2.71 -0.17 0.46
N VAL A 45 -2.89 1.11 0.22
CA VAL A 45 -1.81 2.04 -0.16
C VAL A 45 -0.76 2.14 0.94
N SER A 46 -1.18 2.19 2.20
CA SER A 46 -0.31 2.16 3.37
C SER A 46 0.60 0.92 3.38
N ARG A 47 0.05 -0.24 3.07
CA ARG A 47 0.83 -1.49 2.96
C ARG A 47 1.78 -1.49 1.77
N ILE A 48 1.31 -1.08 0.62
CA ILE A 48 2.12 -1.03 -0.61
C ILE A 48 3.29 -0.05 -0.47
N ALA A 49 3.02 1.15 0.02
CA ALA A 49 4.02 2.20 0.17
C ALA A 49 4.88 2.06 1.44
N GLY A 50 4.44 1.28 2.41
CA GLY A 50 5.12 1.20 3.70
C GLY A 50 5.06 2.50 4.49
N VAL A 51 3.98 3.25 4.36
CA VAL A 51 3.76 4.55 4.98
C VAL A 51 2.46 4.49 5.79
N LYS A 52 2.49 5.01 7.00
CA LYS A 52 1.29 5.00 7.87
C LYS A 52 0.13 5.82 7.28
N PRO A 53 -1.13 5.43 7.50
CA PRO A 53 -2.28 6.15 6.95
C PRO A 53 -2.34 7.64 7.34
N TYR A 54 -1.97 7.99 8.57
CA TYR A 54 -1.96 9.39 9.00
C TYR A 54 -0.89 10.22 8.28
N VAL A 55 0.22 9.63 7.90
CA VAL A 55 1.25 10.28 7.09
C VAL A 55 0.74 10.53 5.68
N LEU A 56 0.03 9.57 5.08
CA LEU A 56 -0.60 9.75 3.77
C LEU A 56 -1.62 10.88 3.76
N ARG A 57 -2.42 11.01 4.82
CA ARG A 57 -3.37 12.12 4.98
C ARG A 57 -2.65 13.46 5.10
N TYR A 58 -1.55 13.50 5.82
CA TYR A 58 -0.72 14.71 5.93
C TYR A 58 -0.12 15.09 4.59
N TRP A 59 0.45 14.14 3.87
CA TRP A 59 1.00 14.39 2.53
C TRP A 59 -0.07 14.84 1.52
N GLU A 60 -1.26 14.32 1.61
CA GLU A 60 -2.40 14.75 0.80
C GLU A 60 -2.67 16.27 0.96
N SER A 61 -2.54 16.79 2.17
CA SER A 61 -2.70 18.22 2.44
C SER A 61 -1.51 19.05 1.94
N GLU A 62 -0.31 18.49 1.93
CA GLU A 62 0.92 19.20 1.54
C GLU A 62 1.24 19.10 0.05
N PHE A 63 0.87 18.00 -0.60
CA PHE A 63 1.15 17.75 -2.01
C PHE A 63 -0.12 17.79 -2.85
N ARG A 64 -0.22 18.78 -3.73
CA ARG A 64 -1.40 19.01 -4.59
C ARG A 64 -1.67 17.87 -5.56
N TRP A 65 -0.65 17.11 -5.92
CA TRP A 65 -0.74 16.00 -6.87
C TRP A 65 -1.34 14.73 -6.27
N MET A 66 -1.35 14.64 -4.95
CA MET A 66 -2.06 13.61 -4.21
C MET A 66 -3.49 14.05 -3.94
N ALA A 67 -4.37 13.83 -4.89
CA ALA A 67 -5.79 14.14 -4.74
C ALA A 67 -6.62 12.86 -4.90
N PRO A 68 -6.77 12.06 -3.82
CA PRO A 68 -7.59 10.85 -3.89
C PRO A 68 -9.04 11.23 -4.14
N GLN A 69 -9.72 10.41 -4.93
CA GLN A 69 -11.15 10.55 -5.11
C GLN A 69 -11.86 10.03 -3.85
N LYS A 70 -12.92 10.69 -3.45
CA LYS A 70 -13.79 10.20 -2.40
C LYS A 70 -14.92 9.37 -2.99
N SER A 71 -15.10 8.16 -2.46
CA SER A 71 -16.26 7.34 -2.80
C SER A 71 -17.54 7.94 -2.23
N ARG A 72 -18.71 7.38 -2.61
CA ARG A 72 -20.01 7.76 -2.02
C ARG A 72 -20.03 7.63 -0.50
N SER A 73 -19.30 6.68 0.05
CA SER A 73 -19.11 6.48 1.50
C SER A 73 -18.03 7.37 2.12
N LYS A 74 -17.57 8.40 1.44
CA LYS A 74 -16.50 9.33 1.84
C LYS A 74 -15.14 8.67 2.11
N GLN A 75 -14.91 7.45 1.61
CA GLN A 75 -13.62 6.79 1.69
C GLN A 75 -12.68 7.31 0.61
N ARG A 76 -11.39 7.46 0.97
CA ARG A 76 -10.34 7.83 0.03
C ARG A 76 -10.02 6.67 -0.90
N LEU A 77 -10.04 6.95 -2.19
CA LEU A 77 -9.70 6.01 -3.25
C LEU A 77 -8.52 6.55 -4.05
N TYR A 78 -7.45 5.78 -4.07
CA TYR A 78 -6.22 6.10 -4.77
C TYR A 78 -6.13 5.31 -6.07
N ARG A 79 -5.67 5.96 -7.13
CA ARG A 79 -5.35 5.30 -8.40
C ARG A 79 -3.91 4.79 -8.38
N ARG A 80 -3.57 3.94 -9.31
CA ARG A 80 -2.18 3.47 -9.47
C ARG A 80 -1.19 4.62 -9.56
N ARG A 81 -1.52 5.64 -10.35
CA ARG A 81 -0.71 6.85 -10.47
C ARG A 81 -0.49 7.57 -9.14
N ASP A 82 -1.50 7.61 -8.29
CA ASP A 82 -1.38 8.23 -6.97
C ASP A 82 -0.39 7.46 -6.09
N ILE A 83 -0.37 6.14 -6.20
CA ILE A 83 0.60 5.27 -5.51
C ILE A 83 2.02 5.55 -6.01
N ASP A 84 2.22 5.70 -7.31
CA ASP A 84 3.52 6.03 -7.88
C ASP A 84 4.03 7.40 -7.39
N ILE A 85 3.15 8.38 -7.27
CA ILE A 85 3.44 9.70 -6.69
C ILE A 85 3.82 9.55 -5.20
N ILE A 86 3.09 8.75 -4.45
CA ILE A 86 3.38 8.50 -3.02
C ILE A 86 4.75 7.86 -2.85
N LEU A 87 5.09 6.88 -3.67
CA LEU A 87 6.40 6.24 -3.66
C LEU A 87 7.52 7.23 -4.03
N LEU A 88 7.27 8.11 -4.98
CA LEU A 88 8.20 9.17 -5.34
C LEU A 88 8.42 10.16 -4.19
N ILE A 89 7.35 10.60 -3.53
CA ILE A 89 7.43 11.48 -2.37
C ILE A 89 8.20 10.79 -1.23
N LYS A 90 7.91 9.53 -0.97
CA LYS A 90 8.64 8.73 0.02
C LYS A 90 10.14 8.71 -0.28
N LYS A 91 10.51 8.49 -1.51
CA LYS A 91 11.90 8.50 -1.97
C LYS A 91 12.57 9.84 -1.73
N LEU A 92 11.91 10.94 -2.11
CA LEU A 92 12.44 12.28 -1.90
C LEU A 92 12.64 12.61 -0.41
N LEU A 93 11.71 12.24 0.44
CA LEU A 93 11.76 12.57 1.88
C LEU A 93 12.69 11.65 2.66
N TYR A 94 12.64 10.34 2.42
CA TYR A 94 13.38 9.36 3.24
C TYR A 94 14.74 8.97 2.67
N GLU A 95 14.88 8.88 1.37
CA GLU A 95 16.16 8.52 0.74
C GLU A 95 17.01 9.74 0.40
N GLN A 96 16.42 10.75 -0.21
CA GLN A 96 17.11 11.97 -0.62
C GLN A 96 17.08 13.08 0.43
N ARG A 97 16.43 12.84 1.56
CA ARG A 97 16.41 13.76 2.70
C ARG A 97 15.88 15.16 2.41
N PHE A 98 15.00 15.33 1.43
CA PHE A 98 14.32 16.59 1.20
C PHE A 98 13.34 16.89 2.35
N THR A 99 13.19 18.16 2.67
CA THR A 99 12.07 18.65 3.49
C THR A 99 10.78 18.59 2.67
N ILE A 100 9.63 18.65 3.34
CA ILE A 100 8.32 18.72 2.66
C ILE A 100 8.29 19.88 1.64
N ALA A 101 8.75 21.06 2.06
CA ALA A 101 8.83 22.23 1.18
C ALA A 101 9.80 22.01 0.00
N GLY A 102 10.95 21.40 0.25
CA GLY A 102 11.94 21.08 -0.77
C GLY A 102 11.46 20.06 -1.77
N ALA A 103 10.81 18.98 -1.30
CA ALA A 103 10.21 17.96 -2.15
C ALA A 103 9.08 18.55 -3.03
N ARG A 104 8.23 19.38 -2.46
CA ARG A 104 7.17 20.08 -3.17
C ARG A 104 7.72 21.01 -4.25
N ARG A 105 8.78 21.76 -3.95
CA ARG A 105 9.46 22.60 -4.91
C ARG A 105 10.06 21.78 -6.05
N LYS A 106 10.77 20.71 -5.73
CA LYS A 106 11.37 19.81 -6.73
C LYS A 106 10.34 19.22 -7.69
N LEU A 107 9.21 18.72 -7.16
CA LEU A 107 8.12 18.20 -7.98
C LEU A 107 7.45 19.27 -8.85
N ARG A 108 7.42 20.50 -8.39
CA ARG A 108 6.90 21.64 -9.17
C ARG A 108 7.83 22.00 -10.31
N GLU A 109 9.12 22.05 -10.07
CA GLU A 109 10.14 22.42 -11.06
C GLU A 109 10.28 21.38 -12.17
N LEU A 110 10.34 20.11 -11.82
CA LEU A 110 10.48 19.00 -12.77
C LEU A 110 9.16 18.61 -13.45
N GLY A 111 8.04 18.82 -12.79
CA GLY A 111 6.77 18.19 -13.14
C GLY A 111 6.69 16.74 -12.68
N VAL A 112 5.51 16.35 -12.24
CA VAL A 112 5.30 15.00 -11.63
C VAL A 112 5.56 13.86 -12.63
N GLY A 113 5.17 14.03 -13.88
CA GLY A 113 5.40 13.01 -14.92
C GLY A 113 6.89 12.73 -15.12
N ARG A 114 7.67 13.77 -15.30
CA ARG A 114 9.12 13.66 -15.49
C ARG A 114 9.83 13.16 -14.23
N ALA A 115 9.39 13.61 -13.07
CA ALA A 115 9.93 13.14 -11.80
C ALA A 115 9.64 11.64 -11.56
N LEU A 116 8.52 11.12 -12.03
CA LEU A 116 8.21 9.70 -11.99
C LEU A 116 9.14 8.90 -12.91
N GLU A 117 9.37 9.37 -14.13
CA GLU A 117 10.31 8.75 -15.08
C GLU A 117 11.73 8.74 -14.53
N GLU A 118 12.22 9.87 -14.06
CA GLU A 118 13.55 9.97 -13.40
C GLU A 118 13.61 9.11 -12.14
N GLY A 119 12.55 9.08 -11.34
CA GLY A 119 12.43 8.23 -10.15
C GLY A 119 12.57 6.75 -10.47
N THR A 120 11.95 6.30 -11.53
CA THR A 120 12.04 4.92 -12.00
C THR A 120 13.45 4.60 -12.50
N LEU A 121 14.05 5.46 -13.28
CA LEU A 121 15.42 5.31 -13.77
C LEU A 121 16.45 5.27 -12.62
N LEU A 122 16.28 6.12 -11.61
CA LEU A 122 17.16 6.16 -10.44
C LEU A 122 17.03 4.91 -9.56
N VAL A 123 15.86 4.30 -9.50
CA VAL A 123 15.69 3.02 -8.78
C VAL A 123 16.47 1.92 -9.49
N GLU A 124 16.39 1.84 -10.80
CA GLU A 124 17.13 0.83 -11.57
C GLU A 124 18.64 1.03 -11.50
N THR A 125 19.11 2.27 -11.62
CA THR A 125 20.55 2.58 -11.52
C THR A 125 21.09 2.32 -10.12
N ASN A 126 20.37 2.74 -9.07
CA ASN A 126 20.79 2.51 -7.69
C ASN A 126 20.88 1.02 -7.35
N HIS A 127 19.97 0.18 -7.83
CA HIS A 127 20.07 -1.25 -7.62
C HIS A 127 21.26 -1.86 -8.36
N ARG A 128 21.47 -1.49 -9.61
CA ARG A 128 22.62 -1.97 -10.40
C ARG A 128 23.95 -1.53 -9.80
N ASP A 129 24.06 -0.30 -9.35
CA ASP A 129 25.27 0.24 -8.74
C ASP A 129 25.53 -0.38 -7.37
N ARG A 130 24.50 -0.60 -6.55
CA ARG A 130 24.62 -1.35 -5.29
C ARG A 130 25.08 -2.78 -5.51
N PHE A 131 24.52 -3.49 -6.47
CA PHE A 131 24.93 -4.84 -6.81
C PHE A 131 26.35 -4.87 -7.37
N ARG A 132 26.73 -3.91 -8.19
CA ARG A 132 28.09 -3.79 -8.72
C ARG A 132 29.09 -3.54 -7.61
N LYS A 133 28.80 -2.63 -6.67
CA LYS A 133 29.62 -2.34 -5.52
C LYS A 133 29.77 -3.53 -4.59
N LEU A 134 28.67 -4.19 -4.24
CA LEU A 134 28.67 -5.42 -3.45
C LEU A 134 29.49 -6.54 -4.12
N ARG A 135 29.35 -6.73 -5.42
CA ARG A 135 30.14 -7.71 -6.16
C ARG A 135 31.63 -7.39 -6.10
N HIS A 136 31.99 -6.13 -6.24
CA HIS A 136 33.39 -5.68 -6.16
C HIS A 136 33.96 -5.89 -4.76
N GLU A 137 33.21 -5.57 -3.72
CA GLU A 137 33.60 -5.80 -2.32
C GLU A 137 33.78 -7.28 -2.01
N LEU A 138 32.85 -8.13 -2.47
CA LEU A 138 32.95 -9.59 -2.31
C LEU A 138 34.16 -10.17 -3.06
N GLN A 139 34.48 -9.67 -4.25
CA GLN A 139 35.67 -10.10 -4.99
C GLN A 139 36.96 -9.68 -4.32
N ALA A 140 37.00 -8.46 -3.72
CA ALA A 140 38.14 -7.98 -2.96
C ALA A 140 38.40 -8.85 -1.71
N ILE A 141 37.32 -9.23 -1.00
CA ILE A 141 37.44 -10.12 0.18
C ILE A 141 37.91 -11.52 -0.27
N ARG A 142 37.43 -12.03 -1.38
CA ARG A 142 37.85 -13.32 -1.92
C ARG A 142 39.32 -13.32 -2.34
N GLY A 143 39.84 -12.21 -2.82
CA GLY A 143 41.25 -12.04 -3.17
C GLY A 143 42.19 -11.90 -2.00
N MET A 144 41.66 -11.65 -0.79
CA MET A 144 42.46 -11.55 0.47
C MET A 144 42.61 -12.89 1.20
N LEU A 145 41.89 -13.90 0.77
CA LEU A 145 42.00 -15.26 1.29
C LEU A 145 42.93 -16.06 0.36
#